data_6dfdd728e3d8bda0da44b4db2a4b68b4
#
_entry.id   6dfdd728e3d8bda0da44b4db2a4b68b4
#
_cell.length_a   1.000
_cell.length_b   1.000
_cell.length_c   1.000
_cell.angle_alpha   90.00
_cell.angle_beta   90.00
_cell.angle_gamma   90.00
#
_symmetry.space_group_name_H-M   'P 1'
#
loop_
_entity.id
_entity.type
_entity.pdbx_description
1 polymer ?
#
loop_
_entity_poly.entity_id
_entity_poly.type
_entity_poly.pdbx_seq_one_letter_code
_entity_poly.pdbx_strand_id
1 'polypeptide(L)'
;MIRSFARALVPVALFSVAAATVPARADSLAVVDPLSPGPYAVGCSNIAQDFSRVQPGESAQNYWEGYPDGSRERYVTQLLADPADALVVDVSVPDDRELYTNRATQQVEFALLVCYPTTADNPYSDYPLPSGMAVPHMQQGAQPPIFADANARWPVLLFSHGLVGSPISSDYIAALTVLASYGYVVVAPFHGDPRFTDVKIENLSDFLYALLHFGTFVEMQALRPLSLSRALDYLFAHPQYRDHLDVNRVGGFGASQGGESLLLMTGAKLTITVGMSSKQVLADPRLRAIVGYVPYLGQPFFPAFGRDQSGLDGIATPFLAISGGADLTAPLETTLEGVDRLAGSRDVVVLAGVDHGFDYPSTNDIFTWSMTFLAAHVNDDRTARVRIARMTAVRGGGDDFLVRDYTAPAALLPGELDTIEYFGAALGDYFLTAALAEAAVLDAGILPGWVRTGFAFKSWSTDAGHGVPSCRFFGKPGPGPYAHFYTIDANECAFVAASAGWIFEGLPFAEDAPAEGDCSVDRIPVVRLYNNFMGGQVAHRYLTSHSEVAGMVNAGWVNEGTVFCSPP
;
A
#
# COMPACT_ATOMS: atom_id res chain seq x y z
N MET A 1 64.77 41.27 21.80
CA MET A 1 63.97 40.81 22.93
C MET A 1 62.62 40.32 22.34
N ILE A 2 62.54 39.04 22.05
CA ILE A 2 61.34 38.42 21.52
C ILE A 2 60.76 37.57 22.66
N ARG A 3 59.59 37.98 23.14
CA ARG A 3 58.81 37.18 24.15
C ARG A 3 57.91 36.19 23.42
N SER A 4 58.28 34.93 23.59
CA SER A 4 57.50 33.76 23.19
C SER A 4 56.27 33.64 24.13
N PHE A 5 55.02 33.66 23.53
CA PHE A 5 53.81 33.26 24.25
C PHE A 5 53.59 31.78 23.99
N ALA A 6 53.82 30.99 25.02
CA ALA A 6 53.41 29.58 25.05
C ALA A 6 51.89 29.53 25.23
N ARG A 7 51.17 29.04 24.22
CA ARG A 7 49.75 28.64 24.34
C ARG A 7 49.69 27.30 25.07
N ALA A 8 49.13 27.29 26.26
CA ALA A 8 48.76 26.07 26.94
C ALA A 8 47.64 25.37 26.20
N LEU A 9 47.96 24.23 25.60
CA LEU A 9 46.97 23.27 25.11
C LEU A 9 46.29 22.60 26.32
N VAL A 10 45.02 22.92 26.57
CA VAL A 10 44.18 22.16 27.47
C VAL A 10 43.74 20.89 26.73
N PRO A 11 44.02 19.70 27.22
CA PRO A 11 43.55 18.47 26.59
C PRO A 11 42.04 18.41 26.78
N VAL A 12 41.29 18.53 25.70
CA VAL A 12 39.88 18.13 25.66
C VAL A 12 39.85 16.61 25.79
N ALA A 13 39.50 16.11 26.96
CA ALA A 13 39.25 14.69 27.15
C ALA A 13 38.01 14.33 26.35
N LEU A 14 38.25 13.72 25.18
CA LEU A 14 37.23 12.99 24.44
C LEU A 14 36.81 11.79 25.29
N PHE A 15 35.73 11.96 26.05
CA PHE A 15 35.03 10.82 26.63
C PHE A 15 34.26 10.13 25.53
N SER A 16 34.90 9.17 24.89
CA SER A 16 34.20 8.10 24.18
C SER A 16 33.42 7.33 25.22
N VAL A 17 32.13 7.59 25.33
CA VAL A 17 31.23 6.63 25.97
C VAL A 17 31.25 5.44 25.03
N ALA A 18 32.05 4.43 25.37
CA ALA A 18 31.90 3.11 24.79
C ALA A 18 30.53 2.60 25.30
N ALA A 19 29.46 2.98 24.62
CA ALA A 19 28.25 2.20 24.67
C ALA A 19 28.68 0.78 24.28
N ALA A 20 28.58 -0.16 25.19
CA ALA A 20 28.70 -1.56 24.88
C ALA A 20 27.64 -1.78 23.79
N THR A 21 28.08 -1.91 22.54
CA THR A 21 27.21 -2.26 21.43
C THR A 21 26.71 -3.66 21.70
N VAL A 22 25.59 -3.76 22.41
CA VAL A 22 24.80 -4.99 22.37
C VAL A 22 24.43 -5.11 20.88
N PRO A 23 24.82 -6.19 20.21
CA PRO A 23 24.44 -6.35 18.82
C PRO A 23 22.92 -6.22 18.76
N ALA A 24 22.43 -5.29 17.92
CA ALA A 24 20.99 -5.11 17.74
C ALA A 24 20.41 -6.49 17.42
N ARG A 25 19.54 -6.98 18.28
CA ARG A 25 18.83 -8.24 18.04
C ARG A 25 17.88 -7.99 16.88
N ALA A 26 17.88 -8.88 15.90
CA ALA A 26 16.93 -8.80 14.81
C ALA A 26 15.50 -8.90 15.38
N ASP A 27 14.58 -8.08 14.87
CA ASP A 27 13.16 -8.16 15.20
C ASP A 27 12.65 -9.58 14.91
N SER A 28 12.09 -10.24 15.92
CA SER A 28 11.59 -11.62 15.81
C SER A 28 10.41 -11.78 14.86
N LEU A 29 9.74 -10.69 14.49
CA LEU A 29 8.64 -10.64 13.53
C LEU A 29 9.03 -10.02 12.18
N ALA A 30 10.29 -9.71 11.94
CA ALA A 30 10.74 -9.14 10.68
C ALA A 30 10.60 -10.13 9.50
N VAL A 31 10.89 -11.42 9.73
CA VAL A 31 10.67 -12.48 8.75
C VAL A 31 9.56 -13.39 9.27
N VAL A 32 8.39 -13.33 8.64
CA VAL A 32 7.19 -14.02 9.10
C VAL A 32 6.95 -15.33 8.35
N ASP A 33 6.26 -16.27 8.98
CA ASP A 33 5.78 -17.45 8.27
C ASP A 33 4.61 -17.10 7.35
N PRO A 34 4.46 -17.81 6.20
CA PRO A 34 3.30 -17.65 5.33
C PRO A 34 1.98 -17.82 6.08
N LEU A 35 0.96 -17.08 5.66
CA LEU A 35 -0.38 -17.29 6.19
C LEU A 35 -0.88 -18.69 5.82
N SER A 36 -1.58 -19.34 6.76
CA SER A 36 -2.33 -20.54 6.46
C SER A 36 -3.37 -20.27 5.37
N PRO A 37 -3.73 -21.25 4.53
CA PRO A 37 -4.82 -21.10 3.56
C PRO A 37 -6.09 -20.53 4.19
N GLY A 38 -6.84 -19.74 3.41
CA GLY A 38 -8.09 -19.16 3.88
C GLY A 38 -9.07 -20.21 4.38
N PRO A 39 -9.85 -19.93 5.44
CA PRO A 39 -10.69 -20.93 6.11
C PRO A 39 -11.98 -21.28 5.37
N TYR A 40 -12.32 -20.54 4.30
CA TYR A 40 -13.60 -20.70 3.60
C TYR A 40 -13.43 -21.38 2.24
N ALA A 41 -14.41 -22.21 1.87
CA ALA A 41 -14.64 -22.55 0.47
C ALA A 41 -15.14 -21.28 -0.27
N VAL A 42 -15.11 -21.29 -1.60
CA VAL A 42 -15.47 -20.15 -2.42
C VAL A 42 -16.62 -20.51 -3.35
N GLY A 43 -17.66 -19.69 -3.38
CA GLY A 43 -18.72 -19.72 -4.37
C GLY A 43 -18.68 -18.46 -5.21
N CYS A 44 -19.15 -18.54 -6.47
CA CYS A 44 -19.12 -17.39 -7.38
C CYS A 44 -20.46 -17.18 -8.09
N SER A 45 -20.66 -15.97 -8.61
CA SER A 45 -21.83 -15.56 -9.38
C SER A 45 -21.90 -16.25 -10.75
N ASN A 46 -23.09 -16.26 -11.34
CA ASN A 46 -23.33 -16.86 -12.65
C ASN A 46 -22.67 -16.05 -13.78
N ILE A 47 -21.75 -16.71 -14.49
CA ILE A 47 -21.16 -16.21 -15.75
C ILE A 47 -21.26 -17.25 -16.88
N ALA A 48 -22.22 -18.19 -16.79
CA ALA A 48 -22.35 -19.23 -17.78
C ALA A 48 -22.53 -18.64 -19.18
N GLN A 49 -21.75 -19.16 -20.13
CA GLN A 49 -21.78 -18.72 -21.54
C GLN A 49 -22.71 -19.59 -22.37
N ASP A 50 -23.31 -18.95 -23.37
CA ASP A 50 -23.95 -19.63 -24.49
C ASP A 50 -22.95 -19.76 -25.66
N PHE A 51 -22.22 -20.85 -25.69
CA PHE A 51 -21.23 -21.13 -26.73
C PHE A 51 -21.81 -21.21 -28.16
N SER A 52 -23.14 -21.34 -28.29
CA SER A 52 -23.78 -21.33 -29.60
C SER A 52 -23.72 -19.95 -30.30
N ARG A 53 -23.44 -18.89 -29.52
CA ARG A 53 -23.31 -17.52 -30.04
C ARG A 53 -21.90 -17.17 -30.49
N VAL A 54 -20.92 -18.01 -30.20
CA VAL A 54 -19.53 -17.86 -30.66
C VAL A 54 -19.51 -18.13 -32.17
N GLN A 55 -18.97 -17.20 -32.96
CA GLN A 55 -18.88 -17.36 -34.40
C GLN A 55 -17.80 -18.40 -34.79
N PRO A 56 -17.94 -19.04 -35.97
CA PRO A 56 -16.88 -19.94 -36.43
C PRO A 56 -15.52 -19.24 -36.53
N GLY A 57 -14.51 -19.82 -35.89
CA GLY A 57 -13.16 -19.26 -35.85
C GLY A 57 -12.88 -18.30 -34.69
N GLU A 58 -13.92 -17.89 -33.95
CA GLU A 58 -13.75 -17.10 -32.71
C GLU A 58 -13.47 -18.00 -31.51
N SER A 59 -12.79 -17.44 -30.49
CA SER A 59 -12.59 -18.06 -29.18
C SER A 59 -13.56 -17.49 -28.16
N ALA A 60 -14.22 -18.33 -27.37
CA ALA A 60 -15.05 -17.87 -26.26
C ALA A 60 -14.25 -17.02 -25.26
N GLN A 61 -12.97 -17.34 -25.05
CA GLN A 61 -12.07 -16.54 -24.22
C GLN A 61 -11.91 -15.11 -24.73
N ASN A 62 -11.82 -14.90 -26.04
CA ASN A 62 -11.68 -13.56 -26.62
C ASN A 62 -12.86 -12.64 -26.30
N TYR A 63 -14.06 -13.20 -26.14
CA TYR A 63 -15.22 -12.37 -25.73
C TYR A 63 -15.12 -11.91 -24.29
N TRP A 64 -14.65 -12.78 -23.38
CA TRP A 64 -14.41 -12.39 -22.00
C TRP A 64 -13.32 -11.33 -21.86
N GLU A 65 -12.30 -11.40 -22.69
CA GLU A 65 -11.21 -10.43 -22.75
C GLU A 65 -11.58 -9.17 -23.55
N GLY A 66 -12.70 -9.20 -24.31
CA GLY A 66 -13.15 -8.08 -25.14
C GLY A 66 -12.61 -8.06 -26.57
N TYR A 67 -12.10 -9.22 -27.08
CA TYR A 67 -11.68 -9.41 -28.48
C TYR A 67 -12.75 -10.15 -29.33
N PRO A 68 -13.94 -9.59 -29.55
CA PRO A 68 -14.88 -10.24 -30.46
C PRO A 68 -14.35 -10.19 -31.89
N ASP A 69 -14.33 -11.32 -32.60
CA ASP A 69 -13.94 -11.33 -34.00
C ASP A 69 -14.92 -10.51 -34.86
N GLY A 70 -14.37 -9.60 -35.65
CA GLY A 70 -15.09 -8.78 -36.62
C GLY A 70 -16.02 -7.70 -36.06
N SER A 71 -16.20 -7.55 -34.76
CA SER A 71 -17.04 -6.50 -34.19
C SER A 71 -16.70 -6.15 -32.75
N ARG A 72 -16.23 -4.90 -32.53
CA ARG A 72 -16.02 -4.34 -31.20
C ARG A 72 -17.31 -4.04 -30.40
N GLU A 73 -18.46 -4.04 -31.08
CA GLU A 73 -19.76 -3.81 -30.45
C GLU A 73 -20.30 -5.06 -29.76
N ARG A 74 -19.84 -6.24 -30.16
CA ARG A 74 -20.18 -7.50 -29.48
C ARG A 74 -19.37 -7.65 -28.23
N TYR A 75 -20.03 -7.90 -27.13
CA TYR A 75 -19.42 -8.01 -25.82
C TYR A 75 -19.99 -9.18 -25.03
N VAL A 76 -19.38 -9.46 -23.90
CA VAL A 76 -19.67 -10.60 -23.02
C VAL A 76 -21.16 -10.80 -22.69
N THR A 77 -21.93 -9.73 -22.50
CA THR A 77 -23.37 -9.81 -22.25
C THR A 77 -24.16 -10.49 -23.39
N GLN A 78 -23.65 -10.46 -24.62
CA GLN A 78 -24.26 -11.15 -25.77
C GLN A 78 -23.95 -12.66 -25.79
N LEU A 79 -22.94 -13.10 -25.05
CA LEU A 79 -22.55 -14.49 -24.93
C LEU A 79 -23.09 -15.18 -23.68
N LEU A 80 -23.56 -14.43 -22.68
CA LEU A 80 -24.14 -15.02 -21.49
C LEU A 80 -25.34 -15.90 -21.84
N ALA A 81 -25.44 -17.05 -21.21
CA ALA A 81 -26.56 -17.97 -21.41
C ALA A 81 -27.90 -17.32 -21.04
N ASP A 82 -27.90 -16.60 -19.94
CA ASP A 82 -29.01 -15.73 -19.53
C ASP A 82 -28.46 -14.43 -18.89
N PRO A 83 -28.42 -13.31 -19.64
CA PRO A 83 -27.96 -12.04 -19.10
C PRO A 83 -28.80 -11.51 -17.90
N ALA A 84 -30.06 -11.91 -17.78
CA ALA A 84 -30.91 -11.50 -16.66
C ALA A 84 -30.52 -12.16 -15.34
N ASP A 85 -29.89 -13.33 -15.41
CA ASP A 85 -29.40 -14.07 -14.24
C ASP A 85 -27.90 -13.80 -13.94
N ALA A 86 -27.24 -13.01 -14.78
CA ALA A 86 -25.85 -12.59 -14.59
C ALA A 86 -25.79 -11.19 -14.01
N LEU A 87 -24.71 -10.90 -13.28
CA LEU A 87 -24.48 -9.56 -12.73
C LEU A 87 -23.88 -8.67 -13.85
N VAL A 88 -24.66 -7.72 -14.33
CA VAL A 88 -24.27 -6.77 -15.39
C VAL A 88 -24.57 -5.36 -14.91
N VAL A 89 -23.62 -4.45 -15.10
CA VAL A 89 -23.76 -3.04 -14.71
C VAL A 89 -23.67 -2.12 -15.91
N ASP A 90 -24.52 -1.11 -15.93
CA ASP A 90 -24.48 0.00 -16.85
C ASP A 90 -23.70 1.17 -16.26
N VAL A 91 -22.72 1.65 -16.99
CA VAL A 91 -21.94 2.84 -16.66
C VAL A 91 -22.36 3.98 -17.58
N SER A 92 -22.87 5.05 -16.99
CA SER A 92 -23.10 6.33 -17.70
C SER A 92 -21.78 7.07 -17.78
N VAL A 93 -21.21 7.14 -18.99
CA VAL A 93 -19.93 7.81 -19.22
C VAL A 93 -20.12 9.33 -19.16
N PRO A 94 -19.32 10.08 -18.38
CA PRO A 94 -19.43 11.53 -18.30
C PRO A 94 -19.23 12.24 -19.65
N ASP A 95 -19.77 13.46 -19.78
CA ASP A 95 -19.54 14.33 -20.94
C ASP A 95 -18.16 15.01 -20.83
N ASP A 96 -17.11 14.25 -21.04
CA ASP A 96 -15.73 14.69 -20.96
C ASP A 96 -14.90 14.05 -22.09
N ARG A 97 -14.73 14.79 -23.19
CA ARG A 97 -14.04 14.29 -24.39
C ARG A 97 -12.52 14.24 -24.27
N GLU A 98 -11.93 14.81 -23.23
CA GLU A 98 -10.50 14.64 -22.96
C GLU A 98 -10.20 13.26 -22.36
N LEU A 99 -11.13 12.73 -21.55
CA LEU A 99 -11.06 11.39 -20.98
C LEU A 99 -11.76 10.34 -21.86
N TYR A 100 -12.89 10.68 -22.49
CA TYR A 100 -13.76 9.75 -23.20
C TYR A 100 -13.95 10.18 -24.66
N THR A 101 -12.92 9.99 -25.46
CA THR A 101 -12.84 10.49 -26.85
C THR A 101 -14.02 10.03 -27.71
N ASN A 102 -14.39 8.75 -27.61
CA ASN A 102 -15.44 8.13 -28.43
C ASN A 102 -16.72 7.81 -27.65
N ARG A 103 -16.64 7.69 -26.32
CA ARG A 103 -17.72 7.17 -25.46
C ARG A 103 -18.38 8.21 -24.57
N ALA A 104 -17.95 9.48 -24.63
CA ALA A 104 -18.59 10.54 -23.86
C ALA A 104 -20.11 10.52 -24.01
N THR A 105 -20.86 10.60 -22.91
CA THR A 105 -22.34 10.55 -22.85
C THR A 105 -22.99 9.21 -23.23
N GLN A 106 -22.21 8.16 -23.48
CA GLN A 106 -22.76 6.84 -23.79
C GLN A 106 -23.01 5.99 -22.56
N GLN A 107 -23.82 4.95 -22.71
CA GLN A 107 -23.95 3.86 -21.73
C GLN A 107 -23.01 2.73 -22.16
N VAL A 108 -22.26 2.18 -21.20
CA VAL A 108 -21.35 1.05 -21.42
C VAL A 108 -21.62 -0.03 -20.40
N GLU A 109 -21.87 -1.24 -20.88
CA GLU A 109 -22.14 -2.42 -20.05
C GLU A 109 -20.84 -3.12 -19.63
N PHE A 110 -20.80 -3.61 -18.38
CA PHE A 110 -19.75 -4.47 -17.87
C PHE A 110 -20.36 -5.64 -17.11
N ALA A 111 -19.97 -6.87 -17.47
CA ALA A 111 -20.30 -8.03 -16.65
C ALA A 111 -19.41 -8.07 -15.41
N LEU A 112 -19.92 -8.65 -14.33
CA LEU A 112 -19.21 -8.82 -13.06
C LEU A 112 -19.07 -10.29 -12.74
N LEU A 113 -17.89 -10.71 -12.29
CA LEU A 113 -17.70 -11.92 -11.52
C LEU A 113 -17.62 -11.54 -10.03
N VAL A 114 -18.46 -12.14 -9.20
CA VAL A 114 -18.44 -11.95 -7.76
C VAL A 114 -18.17 -13.28 -7.10
N CYS A 115 -17.02 -13.41 -6.40
CA CYS A 115 -16.69 -14.59 -5.61
C CYS A 115 -16.80 -14.28 -4.11
N TYR A 116 -17.31 -15.21 -3.32
CA TYR A 116 -17.66 -14.99 -1.93
C TYR A 116 -17.36 -16.22 -1.06
N PRO A 117 -17.12 -16.01 0.26
CA PRO A 117 -16.95 -17.11 1.20
C PRO A 117 -18.20 -17.98 1.27
N THR A 118 -18.03 -19.30 1.07
CA THR A 118 -19.09 -20.29 1.18
C THR A 118 -18.66 -21.46 2.04
N THR A 119 -19.53 -22.44 2.23
CA THR A 119 -19.24 -23.67 2.95
C THR A 119 -18.77 -24.76 1.98
N ALA A 120 -18.01 -25.73 2.48
CA ALA A 120 -17.47 -26.83 1.67
C ALA A 120 -18.57 -27.79 1.13
N ASP A 121 -19.78 -27.73 1.70
CA ASP A 121 -20.95 -28.49 1.27
C ASP A 121 -21.89 -27.70 0.34
N ASN A 122 -21.44 -26.57 -0.20
CA ASN A 122 -22.18 -25.82 -1.21
C ASN A 122 -22.51 -26.75 -2.40
N PRO A 123 -23.82 -26.93 -2.74
CA PRO A 123 -24.24 -27.88 -3.74
C PRO A 123 -23.99 -27.44 -5.20
N TYR A 124 -23.56 -26.18 -5.41
CA TYR A 124 -23.33 -25.67 -6.77
C TYR A 124 -22.08 -26.30 -7.37
N SER A 125 -22.17 -26.65 -8.66
CA SER A 125 -21.06 -27.25 -9.38
C SER A 125 -20.02 -26.21 -9.81
N ASP A 126 -18.78 -26.64 -9.91
CA ASP A 126 -17.75 -25.85 -10.56
C ASP A 126 -18.06 -25.67 -12.04
N TYR A 127 -17.77 -24.46 -12.56
CA TYR A 127 -17.91 -24.15 -13.99
C TYR A 127 -16.54 -24.20 -14.66
N PRO A 128 -16.30 -25.19 -15.56
CA PRO A 128 -15.00 -25.33 -16.21
C PRO A 128 -14.71 -24.21 -17.18
N LEU A 129 -13.48 -23.69 -17.13
CA LEU A 129 -12.98 -22.66 -18.04
C LEU A 129 -12.09 -23.27 -19.13
N PRO A 130 -11.96 -22.61 -20.30
CA PRO A 130 -11.08 -23.06 -21.39
C PRO A 130 -9.61 -23.22 -20.98
N SER A 131 -9.15 -22.48 -19.95
CA SER A 131 -7.80 -22.56 -19.38
C SER A 131 -7.51 -23.84 -18.59
N GLY A 132 -8.52 -24.68 -18.32
CA GLY A 132 -8.43 -25.83 -17.42
C GLY A 132 -8.67 -25.50 -15.95
N MET A 133 -8.81 -24.20 -15.61
CA MET A 133 -9.27 -23.75 -14.31
C MET A 133 -10.80 -23.87 -14.21
N ALA A 134 -11.38 -23.50 -13.08
CA ALA A 134 -12.83 -23.47 -12.91
C ALA A 134 -13.24 -22.24 -12.08
N VAL A 135 -14.48 -21.77 -12.30
CA VAL A 135 -15.17 -20.88 -11.38
C VAL A 135 -15.82 -21.76 -10.30
N PRO A 136 -15.38 -21.69 -9.05
CA PRO A 136 -15.80 -22.63 -8.03
C PRO A 136 -17.26 -22.37 -7.61
N HIS A 137 -18.00 -23.44 -7.35
CA HIS A 137 -19.39 -23.42 -6.87
C HIS A 137 -20.22 -22.31 -7.54
N MET A 138 -20.18 -22.26 -8.88
CA MET A 138 -20.83 -21.17 -9.64
C MET A 138 -22.35 -21.28 -9.53
N GLN A 139 -23.00 -20.17 -9.19
CA GLN A 139 -24.45 -20.03 -9.28
C GLN A 139 -24.93 -20.34 -10.71
N GLN A 140 -26.07 -20.98 -10.84
CA GLN A 140 -26.69 -21.27 -12.14
C GLN A 140 -28.08 -20.61 -12.18
N GLY A 141 -28.35 -19.87 -13.25
CA GLY A 141 -29.57 -19.12 -13.35
C GLY A 141 -29.73 -18.12 -12.19
N ALA A 142 -30.94 -17.95 -11.71
CA ALA A 142 -31.29 -17.05 -10.61
C ALA A 142 -30.99 -17.62 -9.21
N GLN A 143 -30.13 -18.62 -9.08
CA GLN A 143 -29.79 -19.18 -7.76
C GLN A 143 -29.14 -18.12 -6.86
N PRO A 144 -29.56 -18.02 -5.56
CA PRO A 144 -28.98 -17.06 -4.65
C PRO A 144 -27.56 -17.46 -4.21
N PRO A 145 -26.72 -16.51 -3.79
CA PRO A 145 -25.43 -16.82 -3.17
C PRO A 145 -25.64 -17.59 -1.84
N ILE A 146 -24.79 -18.57 -1.58
CA ILE A 146 -24.77 -19.33 -0.33
C ILE A 146 -23.54 -18.89 0.46
N PHE A 147 -23.71 -17.95 1.38
CA PHE A 147 -22.63 -17.46 2.23
C PHE A 147 -22.29 -18.44 3.35
N ALA A 148 -21.00 -18.52 3.71
CA ALA A 148 -20.51 -19.37 4.81
C ALA A 148 -21.19 -19.04 6.17
N ASP A 149 -21.52 -17.79 6.39
CA ASP A 149 -22.38 -17.32 7.48
C ASP A 149 -23.42 -16.35 6.90
N ALA A 150 -24.67 -16.77 6.93
CA ALA A 150 -25.81 -15.99 6.42
C ALA A 150 -26.10 -14.71 7.23
N ASN A 151 -25.56 -14.59 8.44
CA ASN A 151 -25.75 -13.40 9.30
C ASN A 151 -24.53 -12.47 9.26
N ALA A 152 -23.40 -12.88 8.71
CA ALA A 152 -22.22 -12.07 8.61
C ALA A 152 -22.38 -10.96 7.56
N ARG A 153 -21.71 -9.82 7.81
CA ARG A 153 -21.45 -8.79 6.82
C ARG A 153 -19.98 -8.84 6.45
N TRP A 154 -19.72 -9.28 5.24
CA TRP A 154 -18.39 -9.52 4.72
C TRP A 154 -17.76 -8.23 4.17
N PRO A 155 -16.46 -7.99 4.39
CA PRO A 155 -15.74 -6.94 3.70
C PRO A 155 -15.75 -7.20 2.18
N VAL A 156 -15.70 -6.12 1.41
CA VAL A 156 -15.70 -6.17 -0.06
C VAL A 156 -14.30 -5.89 -0.58
N LEU A 157 -13.88 -6.63 -1.59
CA LEU A 157 -12.63 -6.38 -2.30
C LEU A 157 -12.90 -6.20 -3.79
N LEU A 158 -12.63 -5.01 -4.30
CA LEU A 158 -12.60 -4.78 -5.75
C LEU A 158 -11.36 -5.42 -6.34
N PHE A 159 -11.56 -6.25 -7.37
CA PHE A 159 -10.47 -6.82 -8.14
C PHE A 159 -10.43 -6.20 -9.54
N SER A 160 -9.27 -5.68 -9.93
CA SER A 160 -9.04 -5.13 -11.27
C SER A 160 -7.89 -5.87 -11.94
N HIS A 161 -8.19 -6.55 -13.06
CA HIS A 161 -7.20 -7.32 -13.82
C HIS A 161 -6.26 -6.43 -14.65
N GLY A 162 -5.14 -6.99 -15.13
CA GLY A 162 -4.20 -6.33 -16.02
C GLY A 162 -4.77 -6.00 -17.40
N LEU A 163 -3.99 -5.28 -18.21
CA LEU A 163 -4.36 -4.92 -19.58
C LEU A 163 -4.68 -6.19 -20.38
N VAL A 164 -5.79 -6.16 -21.12
CA VAL A 164 -6.24 -7.25 -22.01
C VAL A 164 -6.61 -8.55 -21.28
N GLY A 165 -6.57 -8.60 -19.95
CA GLY A 165 -7.01 -9.75 -19.16
C GLY A 165 -8.53 -9.79 -18.94
N SER A 166 -8.95 -10.79 -18.17
CA SER A 166 -10.31 -10.91 -17.64
C SER A 166 -10.27 -11.58 -16.25
N PRO A 167 -11.32 -11.46 -15.41
CA PRO A 167 -11.37 -12.12 -14.11
C PRO A 167 -11.23 -13.65 -14.16
N ILE A 168 -11.45 -14.26 -15.33
CA ILE A 168 -11.33 -15.71 -15.53
C ILE A 168 -10.05 -16.15 -16.25
N SER A 169 -9.13 -15.23 -16.52
CA SER A 169 -7.76 -15.62 -16.89
C SER A 169 -7.17 -16.47 -15.76
N SER A 170 -6.35 -17.48 -16.09
CA SER A 170 -5.95 -18.53 -15.13
C SER A 170 -5.42 -18.00 -13.82
N ASP A 171 -4.53 -17.01 -13.88
CA ASP A 171 -3.88 -16.42 -12.69
C ASP A 171 -4.87 -15.60 -11.87
N TYR A 172 -5.79 -14.89 -12.54
CA TYR A 172 -6.75 -14.02 -11.88
C TYR A 172 -7.86 -14.80 -11.18
N ILE A 173 -8.40 -15.87 -11.80
CA ILE A 173 -9.41 -16.68 -11.10
C ILE A 173 -8.81 -17.40 -9.88
N ALA A 174 -7.54 -17.82 -9.95
CA ALA A 174 -6.83 -18.35 -8.80
C ALA A 174 -6.69 -17.30 -7.68
N ALA A 175 -6.26 -16.06 -8.04
CA ALA A 175 -6.15 -14.97 -7.07
C ALA A 175 -7.50 -14.61 -6.44
N LEU A 176 -8.56 -14.47 -7.24
CA LEU A 176 -9.93 -14.22 -6.76
C LEU A 176 -10.38 -15.27 -5.74
N THR A 177 -10.11 -16.54 -6.03
CA THR A 177 -10.43 -17.67 -5.15
C THR A 177 -9.67 -17.57 -3.84
N VAL A 178 -8.37 -17.29 -3.88
CA VAL A 178 -7.56 -17.12 -2.67
C VAL A 178 -8.11 -15.97 -1.83
N LEU A 179 -8.30 -14.79 -2.42
CA LEU A 179 -8.79 -13.60 -1.72
C LEU A 179 -10.17 -13.85 -1.06
N ALA A 180 -11.09 -14.51 -1.78
CA ALA A 180 -12.41 -14.84 -1.24
C ALA A 180 -12.34 -15.88 -0.11
N SER A 181 -11.39 -16.83 -0.16
CA SER A 181 -11.20 -17.82 0.90
C SER A 181 -10.81 -17.24 2.25
N TYR A 182 -10.25 -16.02 2.27
CA TYR A 182 -9.94 -15.29 3.49
C TYR A 182 -11.11 -14.45 4.04
N GLY A 183 -12.30 -14.57 3.48
CA GLY A 183 -13.49 -13.92 4.01
C GLY A 183 -13.81 -12.57 3.35
N TYR A 184 -13.38 -12.33 2.12
CA TYR A 184 -13.79 -11.17 1.33
C TYR A 184 -14.83 -11.55 0.28
N VAL A 185 -15.80 -10.66 0.03
CA VAL A 185 -16.59 -10.72 -1.19
C VAL A 185 -15.82 -9.98 -2.26
N VAL A 186 -15.28 -10.71 -3.24
CA VAL A 186 -14.41 -10.19 -4.28
C VAL A 186 -15.22 -9.89 -5.53
N VAL A 187 -15.17 -8.66 -6.01
CA VAL A 187 -15.95 -8.14 -7.14
C VAL A 187 -15.02 -7.76 -8.26
N ALA A 188 -15.14 -8.42 -9.39
CA ALA A 188 -14.26 -8.28 -10.53
C ALA A 188 -15.04 -7.94 -11.81
N PRO A 189 -15.03 -6.68 -12.30
CA PRO A 189 -15.55 -6.34 -13.62
C PRO A 189 -14.74 -6.97 -14.73
N PHE A 190 -15.42 -7.41 -15.79
CA PHE A 190 -14.81 -7.72 -17.07
C PHE A 190 -14.62 -6.40 -17.83
N HIS A 191 -13.44 -5.78 -17.75
CA HIS A 191 -13.21 -4.46 -18.34
C HIS A 191 -13.32 -4.49 -19.88
N GLY A 192 -12.86 -5.58 -20.50
CA GLY A 192 -12.97 -5.75 -21.95
C GLY A 192 -12.24 -4.65 -22.73
N ASP A 193 -10.99 -4.40 -22.36
CA ASP A 193 -10.16 -3.31 -22.88
C ASP A 193 -10.11 -3.19 -24.41
N PRO A 194 -10.02 -4.31 -25.17
CA PRO A 194 -9.99 -4.26 -26.63
C PRO A 194 -11.26 -3.71 -27.29
N ARG A 195 -12.36 -3.56 -26.54
CA ARG A 195 -13.55 -2.85 -27.03
C ARG A 195 -13.28 -1.35 -27.24
N PHE A 196 -12.27 -0.80 -26.55
CA PHE A 196 -12.01 0.62 -26.48
C PHE A 196 -10.74 1.02 -27.18
N THR A 197 -9.72 0.16 -27.21
CA THR A 197 -8.42 0.47 -27.78
C THR A 197 -7.75 -0.78 -28.37
N ASP A 198 -6.94 -0.59 -29.43
CA ASP A 198 -6.03 -1.61 -29.98
C ASP A 198 -4.60 -1.43 -29.45
N VAL A 199 -4.39 -0.49 -28.52
CA VAL A 199 -3.07 -0.21 -27.95
C VAL A 199 -2.62 -1.41 -27.12
N LYS A 200 -1.38 -1.84 -27.39
CA LYS A 200 -0.64 -2.81 -26.58
C LYS A 200 0.65 -2.14 -26.10
N ILE A 201 1.28 -2.72 -25.08
CA ILE A 201 2.55 -2.20 -24.52
C ILE A 201 3.48 -3.40 -24.32
N GLU A 202 3.92 -4.01 -25.43
CA GLU A 202 4.79 -5.18 -25.42
C GLU A 202 6.20 -4.85 -25.93
N ASN A 203 6.31 -3.84 -26.81
CA ASN A 203 7.57 -3.48 -27.47
C ASN A 203 7.59 -2.00 -27.92
N LEU A 204 8.73 -1.54 -28.45
CA LEU A 204 8.90 -0.14 -28.90
C LEU A 204 7.94 0.27 -30.02
N SER A 205 7.57 -0.64 -30.94
CA SER A 205 6.61 -0.30 -32.00
C SER A 205 5.21 -0.08 -31.44
N ASP A 206 4.83 -0.83 -30.42
CA ASP A 206 3.56 -0.67 -29.72
C ASP A 206 3.50 0.67 -28.97
N PHE A 207 4.62 1.09 -28.39
CA PHE A 207 4.72 2.41 -27.77
C PHE A 207 4.50 3.55 -28.78
N LEU A 208 5.11 3.47 -29.96
CA LEU A 208 4.88 4.45 -31.02
C LEU A 208 3.42 4.43 -31.52
N TYR A 209 2.82 3.26 -31.59
CA TYR A 209 1.40 3.11 -31.91
C TYR A 209 0.51 3.75 -30.83
N ALA A 210 0.83 3.51 -29.57
CA ALA A 210 0.12 4.09 -28.43
C ALA A 210 0.16 5.63 -28.44
N LEU A 211 1.28 6.24 -28.81
CA LEU A 211 1.38 7.71 -28.94
C LEU A 211 0.44 8.27 -30.01
N LEU A 212 0.22 7.55 -31.11
CA LEU A 212 -0.69 7.97 -32.19
C LEU A 212 -2.17 7.73 -31.84
N HIS A 213 -2.46 6.76 -30.97
CA HIS A 213 -3.81 6.36 -30.56
C HIS A 213 -4.07 6.66 -29.09
N PHE A 214 -3.36 7.64 -28.54
CA PHE A 214 -3.32 7.91 -27.12
C PHE A 214 -4.70 8.21 -26.52
N GLY A 215 -5.58 8.91 -27.26
CA GLY A 215 -6.93 9.21 -26.80
C GLY A 215 -7.79 7.97 -26.54
N THR A 216 -7.66 6.90 -27.34
CA THR A 216 -8.40 5.64 -27.10
C THR A 216 -7.82 4.86 -25.92
N PHE A 217 -6.51 4.96 -25.69
CA PHE A 217 -5.86 4.36 -24.54
C PHE A 217 -6.29 5.06 -23.24
N VAL A 218 -6.30 6.40 -23.20
CA VAL A 218 -6.83 7.20 -22.09
C VAL A 218 -8.29 6.85 -21.80
N GLU A 219 -9.13 6.74 -22.84
CA GLU A 219 -10.54 6.36 -22.70
C GLU A 219 -10.70 5.01 -22.02
N MET A 220 -9.95 4.00 -22.44
CA MET A 220 -9.96 2.68 -21.82
C MET A 220 -9.54 2.75 -20.35
N GLN A 221 -8.43 3.44 -20.05
CA GLN A 221 -7.96 3.63 -18.66
C GLN A 221 -9.00 4.35 -17.80
N ALA A 222 -9.67 5.38 -18.33
CA ALA A 222 -10.66 6.15 -17.60
C ALA A 222 -11.99 5.40 -17.37
N LEU A 223 -12.35 4.44 -18.24
CA LEU A 223 -13.57 3.63 -18.08
C LEU A 223 -13.46 2.60 -16.94
N ARG A 224 -12.25 2.10 -16.65
CA ARG A 224 -12.04 1.08 -15.63
C ARG A 224 -12.44 1.54 -14.21
N PRO A 225 -11.98 2.70 -13.68
CA PRO A 225 -12.41 3.17 -12.37
C PRO A 225 -13.91 3.46 -12.29
N LEU A 226 -14.56 3.88 -13.39
CA LEU A 226 -16.02 4.04 -13.41
C LEU A 226 -16.72 2.70 -13.26
N SER A 227 -16.26 1.64 -13.95
CA SER A 227 -16.85 0.30 -13.83
C SER A 227 -16.69 -0.27 -12.42
N LEU A 228 -15.54 -0.05 -11.77
CA LEU A 228 -15.27 -0.46 -10.38
C LEU A 228 -16.20 0.24 -9.38
N SER A 229 -16.32 1.57 -9.48
CA SER A 229 -17.20 2.35 -8.61
C SER A 229 -18.67 1.92 -8.80
N ARG A 230 -19.09 1.74 -10.05
CA ARG A 230 -20.46 1.31 -10.38
C ARG A 230 -20.76 -0.12 -9.90
N ALA A 231 -19.76 -1.01 -9.92
CA ALA A 231 -19.91 -2.36 -9.40
C ALA A 231 -20.22 -2.37 -7.90
N LEU A 232 -19.61 -1.47 -7.10
CA LEU A 232 -19.97 -1.28 -5.68
C LEU A 232 -21.41 -0.78 -5.53
N ASP A 233 -21.81 0.26 -6.28
CA ASP A 233 -23.18 0.79 -6.23
C ASP A 233 -24.21 -0.31 -6.50
N TYR A 234 -23.93 -1.11 -7.54
CA TYR A 234 -24.79 -2.20 -7.95
C TYR A 234 -24.94 -3.25 -6.85
N LEU A 235 -23.83 -3.74 -6.29
CA LEU A 235 -23.87 -4.79 -5.28
C LEU A 235 -24.46 -4.33 -3.95
N PHE A 236 -24.17 -3.10 -3.53
CA PHE A 236 -24.76 -2.54 -2.31
C PHE A 236 -26.27 -2.28 -2.43
N ALA A 237 -26.81 -2.22 -3.65
CA ALA A 237 -28.23 -2.16 -3.91
C ALA A 237 -28.85 -3.53 -4.23
N HIS A 238 -28.03 -4.54 -4.60
CA HIS A 238 -28.52 -5.81 -5.13
C HIS A 238 -29.22 -6.66 -4.05
N PRO A 239 -30.46 -7.12 -4.26
CA PRO A 239 -31.27 -7.78 -3.22
C PRO A 239 -30.62 -9.02 -2.59
N GLN A 240 -29.82 -9.77 -3.36
CA GLN A 240 -29.19 -11.01 -2.89
C GLN A 240 -27.84 -10.78 -2.17
N TYR A 241 -27.23 -9.58 -2.29
CA TYR A 241 -25.88 -9.31 -1.76
C TYR A 241 -25.88 -8.25 -0.64
N ARG A 242 -26.69 -7.18 -0.77
CA ARG A 242 -26.62 -5.98 0.08
C ARG A 242 -26.63 -6.24 1.59
N ASP A 243 -27.37 -7.25 2.04
CA ASP A 243 -27.53 -7.55 3.46
C ASP A 243 -26.34 -8.35 4.03
N HIS A 244 -25.47 -8.86 3.15
CA HIS A 244 -24.27 -9.64 3.47
C HIS A 244 -22.96 -8.86 3.30
N LEU A 245 -23.02 -7.59 2.89
CA LEU A 245 -21.83 -6.77 2.62
C LEU A 245 -21.64 -5.71 3.69
N ASP A 246 -20.39 -5.46 4.08
CA ASP A 246 -20.02 -4.32 4.91
C ASP A 246 -19.56 -3.15 4.04
N VAL A 247 -20.42 -2.16 3.88
CA VAL A 247 -20.18 -0.98 3.05
C VAL A 247 -19.03 -0.09 3.55
N ASN A 248 -18.61 -0.27 4.80
CA ASN A 248 -17.53 0.49 5.43
C ASN A 248 -16.16 -0.22 5.36
N ARG A 249 -16.14 -1.46 4.88
CA ARG A 249 -14.91 -2.27 4.74
C ARG A 249 -14.72 -2.66 3.28
N VAL A 250 -14.24 -1.70 2.47
CA VAL A 250 -13.98 -1.89 1.05
C VAL A 250 -12.49 -1.70 0.78
N GLY A 251 -11.87 -2.71 0.18
CA GLY A 251 -10.49 -2.68 -0.29
C GLY A 251 -10.39 -2.90 -1.80
N GLY A 252 -9.16 -2.85 -2.32
CA GLY A 252 -8.86 -3.16 -3.71
C GLY A 252 -7.64 -4.05 -3.86
N PHE A 253 -7.67 -4.96 -4.84
CA PHE A 253 -6.52 -5.71 -5.32
C PHE A 253 -6.46 -5.55 -6.84
N GLY A 254 -5.35 -4.99 -7.34
CA GLY A 254 -5.19 -4.74 -8.77
C GLY A 254 -3.89 -5.29 -9.32
N ALA A 255 -3.95 -6.02 -10.43
CA ALA A 255 -2.76 -6.49 -11.13
C ALA A 255 -2.41 -5.54 -12.27
N SER A 256 -1.14 -5.14 -12.39
CA SER A 256 -0.67 -4.27 -13.48
C SER A 256 -1.53 -3.01 -13.62
N GLN A 257 -2.17 -2.81 -14.76
CA GLN A 257 -3.12 -1.71 -15.00
C GLN A 257 -4.31 -1.72 -14.04
N GLY A 258 -4.61 -2.85 -13.40
CA GLY A 258 -5.60 -2.92 -12.34
C GLY A 258 -5.20 -2.11 -11.09
N GLY A 259 -3.93 -2.06 -10.75
CA GLY A 259 -3.39 -1.20 -9.69
C GLY A 259 -3.55 0.29 -10.01
N GLU A 260 -3.22 0.70 -11.25
CA GLU A 260 -3.50 2.04 -11.77
C GLU A 260 -4.98 2.40 -11.65
N SER A 261 -5.87 1.49 -12.10
CA SER A 261 -7.33 1.73 -12.09
C SER A 261 -7.88 2.00 -10.69
N LEU A 262 -7.37 1.29 -9.68
CA LEU A 262 -7.76 1.49 -8.28
C LEU A 262 -7.23 2.83 -7.72
N LEU A 263 -6.01 3.23 -8.07
CA LEU A 263 -5.48 4.55 -7.70
C LEU A 263 -6.29 5.68 -8.37
N LEU A 264 -6.64 5.53 -9.67
CA LEU A 264 -7.51 6.48 -10.36
C LEU A 264 -8.90 6.58 -9.71
N MET A 265 -9.43 5.48 -9.18
CA MET A 265 -10.71 5.48 -8.48
C MET A 265 -10.65 6.32 -7.18
N THR A 266 -9.49 6.43 -6.52
CA THR A 266 -9.35 7.21 -5.27
C THR A 266 -9.09 8.70 -5.49
N GLY A 267 -9.02 9.16 -6.72
CA GLY A 267 -8.83 10.57 -7.04
C GLY A 267 -7.49 10.91 -7.70
N ALA A 268 -6.65 9.92 -7.96
CA ALA A 268 -5.44 10.12 -8.76
C ALA A 268 -5.78 10.65 -10.15
N LYS A 269 -4.88 11.45 -10.73
CA LYS A 269 -5.08 12.07 -12.04
C LYS A 269 -4.37 11.29 -13.13
N LEU A 270 -5.12 10.81 -14.10
CA LEU A 270 -4.63 10.10 -15.28
C LEU A 270 -3.90 11.04 -16.23
N THR A 271 -2.77 10.63 -16.79
CA THR A 271 -2.11 11.33 -17.90
C THR A 271 -3.00 11.33 -19.14
N ILE A 272 -3.36 12.52 -19.65
CA ILE A 272 -4.28 12.67 -20.79
C ILE A 272 -3.62 13.20 -22.08
N THR A 273 -2.38 13.65 -22.01
CA THR A 273 -1.63 14.10 -23.20
C THR A 273 -0.17 13.67 -23.14
N VAL A 274 0.43 13.55 -24.32
CA VAL A 274 1.87 13.25 -24.46
C VAL A 274 2.76 14.33 -23.77
N GLY A 275 2.26 15.57 -23.63
CA GLY A 275 2.90 16.63 -22.82
C GLY A 275 2.78 16.41 -21.32
N MET A 276 2.21 15.29 -20.90
CA MET A 276 2.05 14.84 -19.51
C MET A 276 1.14 15.74 -18.66
N SER A 277 0.14 16.38 -19.28
CA SER A 277 -0.98 16.91 -18.50
C SER A 277 -1.82 15.77 -17.95
N SER A 278 -2.42 15.97 -16.80
CA SER A 278 -3.21 14.94 -16.12
C SER A 278 -4.57 15.47 -15.70
N LYS A 279 -5.55 14.56 -15.59
CA LYS A 279 -6.91 14.89 -15.23
C LYS A 279 -7.50 13.83 -14.29
N GLN A 280 -8.26 14.28 -13.31
CA GLN A 280 -8.96 13.38 -12.40
C GLN A 280 -10.12 12.69 -13.14
N VAL A 281 -10.20 11.37 -13.00
CA VAL A 281 -11.28 10.56 -13.57
C VAL A 281 -12.46 10.49 -12.61
N LEU A 282 -12.18 10.15 -11.36
CA LEU A 282 -13.15 9.88 -10.31
C LEU A 282 -12.50 10.21 -8.95
N ALA A 283 -13.29 10.33 -7.89
CA ALA A 283 -12.83 10.33 -6.50
C ALA A 283 -13.89 9.59 -5.67
N ASP A 284 -13.71 8.30 -5.51
CA ASP A 284 -14.59 7.45 -4.71
C ASP A 284 -13.95 7.21 -3.33
N PRO A 285 -14.55 7.72 -2.24
CA PRO A 285 -13.94 7.65 -0.91
C PRO A 285 -14.11 6.28 -0.23
N ARG A 286 -14.78 5.31 -0.86
CA ARG A 286 -15.09 4.03 -0.23
C ARG A 286 -13.89 3.10 -0.07
N LEU A 287 -12.87 3.24 -0.92
CA LEU A 287 -11.65 2.42 -0.83
C LEU A 287 -10.81 2.80 0.39
N ARG A 288 -10.64 1.85 1.30
CA ARG A 288 -9.84 2.00 2.51
C ARG A 288 -8.39 1.60 2.34
N ALA A 289 -8.07 0.70 1.42
CA ALA A 289 -6.71 0.29 1.09
C ALA A 289 -6.65 -0.37 -0.27
N ILE A 290 -5.49 -0.34 -0.91
CA ILE A 290 -5.23 -0.93 -2.22
C ILE A 290 -3.96 -1.77 -2.16
N VAL A 291 -4.02 -2.98 -2.71
CA VAL A 291 -2.85 -3.80 -3.05
C VAL A 291 -2.68 -3.77 -4.57
N GLY A 292 -1.49 -3.39 -5.02
CA GLY A 292 -1.06 -3.48 -6.41
C GLY A 292 -0.05 -4.60 -6.58
N TYR A 293 -0.39 -5.65 -7.32
CA TYR A 293 0.56 -6.64 -7.80
C TYR A 293 1.14 -6.20 -9.14
N VAL A 294 2.46 -6.05 -9.24
CA VAL A 294 3.19 -5.47 -10.38
C VAL A 294 2.46 -4.23 -10.94
N PRO A 295 2.11 -3.24 -10.07
CA PRO A 295 1.19 -2.17 -10.46
C PRO A 295 1.80 -1.30 -11.55
N TYR A 296 1.00 -0.99 -12.59
CA TYR A 296 1.45 -0.13 -13.68
C TYR A 296 1.35 1.35 -13.29
N LEU A 297 2.49 2.01 -13.07
CA LEU A 297 2.57 3.44 -12.82
C LEU A 297 3.18 4.21 -14.01
N GLY A 298 3.21 3.58 -15.17
CA GLY A 298 3.76 4.14 -16.41
C GLY A 298 5.16 3.65 -16.72
N GLN A 299 5.83 4.35 -17.64
CA GLN A 299 7.19 4.10 -18.06
C GLN A 299 8.08 5.31 -17.69
N PRO A 300 9.40 5.16 -17.58
CA PRO A 300 10.30 6.25 -17.15
C PRO A 300 10.16 7.55 -17.97
N PHE A 301 9.78 7.45 -19.26
CA PHE A 301 9.56 8.60 -20.13
C PHE A 301 8.09 8.97 -20.31
N PHE A 302 7.19 8.19 -19.71
CA PHE A 302 5.76 8.36 -19.85
C PHE A 302 5.01 7.90 -18.60
N PRO A 303 4.99 8.74 -17.55
CA PRO A 303 4.33 8.42 -16.28
C PRO A 303 2.82 8.30 -16.47
N ALA A 304 2.19 7.39 -15.73
CA ALA A 304 0.74 7.18 -15.79
C ALA A 304 -0.05 8.34 -15.14
N PHE A 305 0.54 9.03 -14.16
CA PHE A 305 -0.14 10.02 -13.33
C PHE A 305 0.41 11.45 -13.52
N GLY A 306 0.55 11.87 -14.76
CA GLY A 306 1.06 13.20 -15.11
C GLY A 306 2.59 13.33 -14.94
N ARG A 307 3.08 14.56 -15.17
CA ARG A 307 4.52 14.84 -15.05
C ARG A 307 5.00 14.55 -13.62
N ASP A 308 6.11 13.84 -13.52
CA ASP A 308 6.75 13.47 -12.24
C ASP A 308 5.79 12.76 -11.27
N GLN A 309 4.81 11.98 -11.81
CA GLN A 309 3.78 11.29 -11.04
C GLN A 309 2.92 12.21 -10.13
N SER A 310 2.89 13.52 -10.42
CA SER A 310 2.21 14.51 -9.57
C SER A 310 0.68 14.33 -9.48
N GLY A 311 0.10 13.52 -10.34
CA GLY A 311 -1.31 13.12 -10.24
C GLY A 311 -1.64 12.25 -9.02
N LEU A 312 -0.61 11.72 -8.33
CA LEU A 312 -0.74 10.96 -7.10
C LEU A 312 -0.65 11.83 -5.83
N ASP A 313 -0.27 13.10 -5.96
CA ASP A 313 -0.12 14.00 -4.82
C ASP A 313 -1.42 14.11 -4.02
N GLY A 314 -1.32 13.87 -2.71
CA GLY A 314 -2.45 13.98 -1.77
C GLY A 314 -3.36 12.75 -1.70
N ILE A 315 -3.10 11.69 -2.45
CA ILE A 315 -3.82 10.41 -2.29
C ILE A 315 -3.44 9.80 -0.94
N ALA A 316 -4.42 9.75 -0.03
CA ALA A 316 -4.23 9.27 1.34
C ALA A 316 -4.65 7.81 1.55
N THR A 317 -5.21 7.16 0.53
CA THR A 317 -5.57 5.73 0.60
C THR A 317 -4.31 4.88 0.77
N PRO A 318 -4.21 4.03 1.80
CA PRO A 318 -3.09 3.12 1.99
C PRO A 318 -2.84 2.25 0.75
N PHE A 319 -1.56 2.10 0.38
CA PHE A 319 -1.16 1.40 -0.84
C PHE A 319 0.03 0.46 -0.59
N LEU A 320 -0.15 -0.82 -0.90
CA LEU A 320 0.92 -1.80 -0.96
C LEU A 320 1.23 -2.09 -2.43
N ALA A 321 2.47 -1.87 -2.86
CA ALA A 321 2.98 -2.34 -4.13
C ALA A 321 3.82 -3.61 -3.93
N ILE A 322 3.48 -4.68 -4.64
CA ILE A 322 4.30 -5.89 -4.75
C ILE A 322 4.84 -5.91 -6.17
N SER A 323 6.12 -5.59 -6.35
CA SER A 323 6.75 -5.34 -7.64
C SER A 323 7.72 -6.44 -8.02
N GLY A 324 7.80 -6.77 -9.30
CA GLY A 324 8.83 -7.67 -9.81
C GLY A 324 10.19 -6.96 -9.94
N GLY A 325 11.26 -7.56 -9.42
CA GLY A 325 12.60 -6.98 -9.48
C GLY A 325 13.21 -6.98 -10.90
N ALA A 326 12.68 -7.79 -11.82
CA ALA A 326 13.06 -7.85 -13.24
C ALA A 326 11.98 -7.32 -14.19
N ASP A 327 10.93 -6.69 -13.66
CA ASP A 327 9.79 -6.20 -14.43
C ASP A 327 10.18 -4.98 -15.29
N LEU A 328 10.08 -5.12 -16.61
CA LEU A 328 10.33 -4.04 -17.57
C LEU A 328 9.03 -3.37 -18.06
N THR A 329 7.88 -3.98 -17.79
CA THR A 329 6.56 -3.44 -18.17
C THR A 329 6.05 -2.46 -17.10
N ALA A 330 6.25 -2.78 -15.82
CA ALA A 330 6.01 -1.88 -14.69
C ALA A 330 7.31 -1.73 -13.88
N PRO A 331 8.27 -0.92 -14.37
CA PRO A 331 9.60 -0.83 -13.77
C PRO A 331 9.55 -0.38 -12.31
N LEU A 332 10.34 -1.04 -11.46
CA LEU A 332 10.41 -0.75 -10.04
C LEU A 332 10.73 0.73 -9.75
N GLU A 333 11.63 1.34 -10.53
CA GLU A 333 11.97 2.77 -10.40
C GLU A 333 10.74 3.67 -10.54
N THR A 334 9.93 3.44 -11.58
CA THR A 334 8.70 4.20 -11.81
C THR A 334 7.66 3.95 -10.71
N THR A 335 7.60 2.70 -10.21
CA THR A 335 6.73 2.36 -9.07
C THR A 335 7.15 3.11 -7.81
N LEU A 336 8.44 3.15 -7.49
CA LEU A 336 8.97 3.89 -6.34
C LEU A 336 8.69 5.40 -6.45
N GLU A 337 8.94 5.99 -7.61
CA GLU A 337 8.64 7.41 -7.86
C GLU A 337 7.15 7.74 -7.61
N GLY A 338 6.24 6.87 -8.05
CA GLY A 338 4.81 7.07 -7.84
C GLY A 338 4.39 6.86 -6.40
N VAL A 339 4.87 5.80 -5.76
CA VAL A 339 4.54 5.48 -4.36
C VAL A 339 5.05 6.56 -3.40
N ASP A 340 6.22 7.14 -3.66
CA ASP A 340 6.78 8.24 -2.85
C ASP A 340 5.92 9.53 -2.91
N ARG A 341 5.00 9.66 -3.89
CA ARG A 341 4.02 10.77 -3.99
C ARG A 341 2.78 10.60 -3.12
N LEU A 342 2.47 9.38 -2.72
CA LEU A 342 1.27 9.10 -1.92
C LEU A 342 1.39 9.72 -0.52
N ALA A 343 0.29 10.25 0.01
CA ALA A 343 0.23 10.82 1.35
C ALA A 343 -0.15 9.79 2.43
N GLY A 344 -0.79 8.69 2.05
CA GLY A 344 -1.20 7.61 2.95
C GLY A 344 -0.08 6.65 3.32
N SER A 345 -0.39 5.67 4.17
CA SER A 345 0.49 4.53 4.45
C SER A 345 0.85 3.82 3.15
N ARG A 346 2.12 3.46 3.00
CA ARG A 346 2.61 2.88 1.75
C ARG A 346 3.79 1.95 1.97
N ASP A 347 3.71 0.78 1.34
CA ASP A 347 4.77 -0.21 1.37
C ASP A 347 5.11 -0.64 -0.06
N VAL A 348 6.38 -0.89 -0.33
CA VAL A 348 6.86 -1.50 -1.58
C VAL A 348 7.68 -2.72 -1.25
N VAL A 349 7.20 -3.87 -1.71
CA VAL A 349 7.85 -5.18 -1.61
C VAL A 349 8.34 -5.58 -2.99
N VAL A 350 9.55 -6.06 -3.08
CA VAL A 350 10.15 -6.53 -4.32
C VAL A 350 10.29 -8.04 -4.29
N LEU A 351 9.82 -8.70 -5.34
CA LEU A 351 10.05 -10.11 -5.62
C LEU A 351 11.30 -10.22 -6.51
N ALA A 352 12.41 -10.73 -5.98
CA ALA A 352 13.68 -10.75 -6.67
C ALA A 352 13.63 -11.63 -7.94
N GLY A 353 14.05 -11.04 -9.07
CA GLY A 353 14.14 -11.77 -10.34
C GLY A 353 12.79 -12.06 -11.03
N VAL A 354 11.67 -11.65 -10.43
CA VAL A 354 10.34 -11.80 -11.01
C VAL A 354 10.09 -10.72 -12.08
N ASP A 355 9.53 -11.12 -13.22
CA ASP A 355 9.11 -10.25 -14.30
C ASP A 355 7.67 -9.74 -14.13
N HIS A 356 7.00 -9.29 -15.20
CA HIS A 356 5.62 -8.77 -15.16
C HIS A 356 4.55 -9.84 -14.99
N GLY A 357 4.89 -11.12 -15.09
CA GLY A 357 3.94 -12.24 -14.95
C GLY A 357 3.56 -12.54 -13.50
N PHE A 358 2.58 -13.41 -13.31
CA PHE A 358 2.29 -13.95 -11.99
C PHE A 358 3.32 -15.02 -11.64
N ASP A 359 4.05 -14.81 -10.53
CA ASP A 359 5.07 -15.75 -10.07
C ASP A 359 4.48 -16.77 -9.09
N TYR A 360 4.23 -17.99 -9.58
CA TYR A 360 3.68 -19.07 -8.77
C TYR A 360 4.56 -19.48 -7.57
N PRO A 361 5.91 -19.51 -7.68
CA PRO A 361 6.78 -19.73 -6.53
C PRO A 361 6.56 -18.71 -5.40
N SER A 362 6.29 -17.46 -5.72
CA SER A 362 6.07 -16.36 -4.74
C SER A 362 4.62 -16.24 -4.27
N THR A 363 3.74 -17.22 -4.56
CA THR A 363 2.32 -17.17 -4.17
C THR A 363 2.13 -16.92 -2.68
N ASN A 364 2.91 -17.57 -1.83
CA ASN A 364 2.83 -17.39 -0.38
C ASN A 364 3.22 -15.97 0.05
N ASP A 365 4.24 -15.40 -0.59
CA ASP A 365 4.75 -14.06 -0.30
C ASP A 365 3.69 -13.03 -0.71
N ILE A 366 3.18 -13.12 -1.94
CA ILE A 366 2.16 -12.23 -2.50
C ILE A 366 0.94 -12.17 -1.59
N PHE A 367 0.38 -13.33 -1.20
CA PHE A 367 -0.84 -13.35 -0.41
C PHE A 367 -0.60 -13.09 1.08
N THR A 368 0.57 -13.41 1.64
CA THR A 368 0.87 -13.06 3.04
C THR A 368 0.98 -11.54 3.21
N TRP A 369 1.71 -10.86 2.33
CA TRP A 369 1.76 -9.40 2.31
C TRP A 369 0.37 -8.79 2.07
N SER A 370 -0.32 -9.23 1.02
CA SER A 370 -1.62 -8.69 0.63
C SER A 370 -2.66 -8.81 1.73
N MET A 371 -2.82 -10.01 2.29
CA MET A 371 -3.85 -10.27 3.30
C MET A 371 -3.53 -9.60 4.64
N THR A 372 -2.24 -9.52 5.03
CA THR A 372 -1.84 -8.78 6.22
C THR A 372 -2.13 -7.29 6.07
N PHE A 373 -1.79 -6.70 4.91
CA PHE A 373 -2.05 -5.30 4.62
C PHE A 373 -3.55 -4.97 4.58
N LEU A 374 -4.34 -5.80 3.89
CA LEU A 374 -5.80 -5.63 3.84
C LEU A 374 -6.45 -5.80 5.21
N ALA A 375 -6.02 -6.76 6.01
CA ALA A 375 -6.52 -6.92 7.38
C ALA A 375 -6.22 -5.68 8.23
N ALA A 376 -5.01 -5.13 8.12
CA ALA A 376 -4.59 -3.94 8.85
C ALA A 376 -5.41 -2.70 8.49
N HIS A 377 -5.68 -2.46 7.20
CA HIS A 377 -6.22 -1.19 6.72
C HIS A 377 -7.70 -1.25 6.33
N VAL A 378 -8.23 -2.40 5.89
CA VAL A 378 -9.65 -2.58 5.56
C VAL A 378 -10.44 -3.03 6.77
N ASN A 379 -9.90 -3.99 7.54
CA ASN A 379 -10.60 -4.57 8.69
C ASN A 379 -10.28 -3.89 10.03
N ASP A 380 -9.37 -2.91 10.05
CA ASP A 380 -8.87 -2.22 11.25
C ASP A 380 -8.25 -3.19 12.29
N ASP A 381 -7.68 -4.31 11.85
CA ASP A 381 -7.07 -5.31 12.73
C ASP A 381 -5.72 -4.80 13.28
N ARG A 382 -5.68 -4.52 14.58
CA ARG A 382 -4.47 -4.01 15.26
C ARG A 382 -3.32 -5.02 15.23
N THR A 383 -3.61 -6.32 15.31
CA THR A 383 -2.57 -7.36 15.22
C THR A 383 -1.93 -7.37 13.83
N ALA A 384 -2.76 -7.24 12.79
CA ALA A 384 -2.28 -7.10 11.42
C ALA A 384 -1.49 -5.80 11.20
N ARG A 385 -1.87 -4.69 11.87
CA ARG A 385 -1.08 -3.43 11.83
C ARG A 385 0.31 -3.60 12.41
N VAL A 386 0.43 -4.26 13.57
CA VAL A 386 1.75 -4.57 14.13
C VAL A 386 2.52 -5.48 13.19
N ARG A 387 1.87 -6.52 12.67
CA ARG A 387 2.52 -7.48 11.77
C ARG A 387 3.07 -6.79 10.53
N ILE A 388 2.28 -5.99 9.82
CA ILE A 388 2.72 -5.31 8.59
C ILE A 388 3.84 -4.29 8.88
N ALA A 389 3.78 -3.56 9.98
CA ALA A 389 4.80 -2.59 10.37
C ALA A 389 6.14 -3.22 10.80
N ARG A 390 6.16 -4.52 11.10
CA ARG A 390 7.38 -5.26 11.49
C ARG A 390 7.91 -6.17 10.39
N MET A 391 7.09 -6.50 9.39
CA MET A 391 7.48 -7.41 8.30
C MET A 391 8.52 -6.76 7.39
N THR A 392 9.55 -7.54 7.04
CA THR A 392 10.51 -7.20 5.99
C THR A 392 10.59 -8.26 4.90
N ALA A 393 10.16 -9.49 5.19
CA ALA A 393 10.08 -10.61 4.26
C ALA A 393 9.15 -11.72 4.77
N VAL A 394 8.76 -12.63 3.90
CA VAL A 394 8.02 -13.87 4.19
C VAL A 394 8.97 -15.06 4.07
N ARG A 395 8.88 -16.01 4.99
CA ARG A 395 9.76 -17.19 5.00
C ARG A 395 9.37 -18.21 3.94
N GLY A 396 10.28 -18.59 3.07
CA GLY A 396 10.04 -19.51 1.96
C GLY A 396 9.33 -18.83 0.80
N GLY A 397 8.94 -19.57 -0.23
CA GLY A 397 8.44 -18.97 -1.47
C GLY A 397 9.56 -18.46 -2.35
N GLY A 398 9.40 -17.25 -2.91
CA GLY A 398 10.43 -16.51 -3.62
C GLY A 398 11.35 -15.74 -2.66
N ASP A 399 12.27 -14.97 -3.23
CA ASP A 399 13.08 -14.01 -2.47
C ASP A 399 12.35 -12.66 -2.48
N ASP A 400 11.60 -12.37 -1.43
CA ASP A 400 10.91 -11.10 -1.23
C ASP A 400 11.65 -10.21 -0.24
N PHE A 401 11.57 -8.90 -0.42
CA PHE A 401 12.13 -7.92 0.52
C PHE A 401 11.45 -6.56 0.43
N LEU A 402 11.33 -5.92 1.58
CA LEU A 402 10.76 -4.58 1.72
C LEU A 402 11.79 -3.51 1.30
N VAL A 403 11.40 -2.57 0.42
CA VAL A 403 12.26 -1.46 -0.05
C VAL A 403 11.72 -0.08 0.31
N ARG A 404 10.46 0.03 0.66
CA ARG A 404 9.80 1.25 1.16
C ARG A 404 8.77 0.86 2.19
N ASP A 405 8.71 1.59 3.27
CA ASP A 405 7.65 1.53 4.25
C ASP A 405 7.41 2.92 4.86
N TYR A 406 6.17 3.29 4.95
CA TYR A 406 5.72 4.49 5.62
C TYR A 406 4.34 4.25 6.22
N THR A 407 4.21 4.51 7.50
CA THR A 407 2.93 4.42 8.21
C THR A 407 2.40 5.83 8.48
N ALA A 408 1.28 6.19 7.85
CA ALA A 408 0.59 7.44 8.14
C ALA A 408 -0.04 7.39 9.54
N PRO A 409 -0.13 8.53 10.26
CA PRO A 409 -0.79 8.59 11.56
C PRO A 409 -2.22 8.01 11.50
N ALA A 410 -2.52 7.08 12.40
CA ALA A 410 -3.84 6.46 12.54
C ALA A 410 -4.61 7.10 13.70
N ALA A 411 -5.93 6.83 13.78
CA ALA A 411 -6.74 7.31 14.88
C ALA A 411 -6.18 6.89 16.25
N LEU A 412 -6.13 7.84 17.18
CA LEU A 412 -5.63 7.64 18.53
C LEU A 412 -6.70 6.99 19.42
N LEU A 413 -6.30 6.02 20.23
CA LEU A 413 -7.10 5.53 21.33
C LEU A 413 -6.92 6.42 22.58
N PRO A 414 -7.81 6.30 23.60
CA PRO A 414 -7.65 7.03 24.86
C PRO A 414 -6.26 6.80 25.48
N GLY A 415 -5.54 7.88 25.74
CA GLY A 415 -4.18 7.85 26.27
C GLY A 415 -3.07 7.72 25.25
N GLU A 416 -3.38 7.47 23.96
CA GLU A 416 -2.40 7.52 22.87
C GLU A 416 -2.15 8.97 22.41
N LEU A 417 -0.93 9.23 21.95
CA LEU A 417 -0.48 10.49 21.36
C LEU A 417 0.27 10.19 20.07
N ASP A 418 0.26 11.13 19.11
CA ASP A 418 1.18 11.11 17.96
C ASP A 418 2.48 11.82 18.37
N THR A 419 3.60 11.12 18.35
CA THR A 419 4.94 11.68 18.48
C THR A 419 5.47 12.02 17.11
N ILE A 420 5.54 13.31 16.80
CA ILE A 420 5.84 13.87 15.47
C ILE A 420 7.32 14.22 15.38
N GLU A 421 7.97 13.85 14.27
CA GLU A 421 9.36 14.18 14.00
C GLU A 421 9.48 15.47 13.17
N TYR A 422 10.38 16.35 13.62
CA TYR A 422 10.84 17.55 12.91
C TYR A 422 12.35 17.47 12.66
N PHE A 423 12.79 18.03 11.55
CA PHE A 423 14.21 18.20 11.23
C PHE A 423 14.60 19.67 11.19
N GLY A 424 15.63 20.04 11.95
CA GLY A 424 16.22 21.37 11.99
C GLY A 424 17.51 21.44 11.19
N ALA A 425 17.43 21.87 9.91
CA ALA A 425 18.56 21.83 8.98
C ALA A 425 19.79 22.64 9.45
N ALA A 426 19.58 23.74 10.18
CA ALA A 426 20.67 24.58 10.71
C ALA A 426 21.51 23.88 11.79
N LEU A 427 20.91 22.95 12.52
CA LEU A 427 21.53 22.18 13.59
C LEU A 427 21.91 20.76 13.14
N GLY A 428 21.29 20.27 12.06
CA GLY A 428 21.39 18.86 11.65
C GLY A 428 20.73 17.92 12.65
N ASP A 429 19.70 18.38 13.36
CA ASP A 429 19.09 17.72 14.50
C ASP A 429 17.64 17.30 14.25
N TYR A 430 17.22 16.21 14.87
CA TYR A 430 15.86 15.69 14.85
C TYR A 430 15.18 15.92 16.20
N PHE A 431 14.02 16.57 16.16
CA PHE A 431 13.21 16.87 17.33
C PHE A 431 11.90 16.10 17.31
N LEU A 432 11.60 15.42 18.41
CA LEU A 432 10.35 14.69 18.61
C LEU A 432 9.45 15.42 19.60
N THR A 433 8.19 15.56 19.25
CA THR A 433 7.18 16.10 20.17
C THR A 433 5.83 15.41 20.02
N ALA A 434 5.21 15.12 21.17
CA ALA A 434 3.81 14.73 21.30
C ALA A 434 2.93 15.91 21.77
N ALA A 435 3.52 17.07 22.06
CA ALA A 435 2.80 18.26 22.50
C ALA A 435 2.26 19.05 21.31
N LEU A 436 0.94 19.09 21.15
CA LEU A 436 0.29 19.84 20.06
C LEU A 436 0.67 21.32 20.05
N ALA A 437 0.94 21.93 21.22
CA ALA A 437 1.36 23.33 21.29
C ALA A 437 2.78 23.54 20.72
N GLU A 438 3.72 22.63 20.98
CA GLU A 438 5.07 22.68 20.38
C GLU A 438 4.98 22.46 18.86
N ALA A 439 4.22 21.46 18.41
CA ALA A 439 3.98 21.21 17.00
C ALA A 439 3.40 22.43 16.28
N ALA A 440 2.40 23.10 16.87
CA ALA A 440 1.79 24.29 16.29
C ALA A 440 2.78 25.47 16.15
N VAL A 441 3.71 25.65 17.09
CA VAL A 441 4.77 26.68 17.02
C VAL A 441 5.74 26.40 15.89
N LEU A 442 6.12 25.14 15.70
CA LEU A 442 7.03 24.71 14.62
C LEU A 442 6.35 24.82 13.25
N ASP A 443 5.12 24.34 13.13
CA ASP A 443 4.33 24.39 11.88
C ASP A 443 4.04 25.83 11.43
N ALA A 444 3.84 26.75 12.39
CA ALA A 444 3.65 28.17 12.09
C ALA A 444 4.95 28.89 11.70
N GLY A 445 6.10 28.20 11.73
CA GLY A 445 7.40 28.81 11.43
C GLY A 445 7.86 29.85 12.44
N ILE A 446 7.28 29.88 13.67
CA ILE A 446 7.68 30.81 14.74
C ILE A 446 9.14 30.53 15.16
N LEU A 447 9.55 29.26 15.13
CA LEU A 447 10.95 28.84 15.20
C LEU A 447 11.38 28.45 13.77
N PRO A 448 12.08 29.33 13.04
CA PRO A 448 12.39 29.10 11.64
C PRO A 448 13.43 27.98 11.47
N GLY A 449 13.30 27.26 10.35
CA GLY A 449 14.26 26.22 9.96
C GLY A 449 13.93 24.82 10.45
N TRP A 450 12.83 24.62 11.18
CA TRP A 450 12.28 23.30 11.50
C TRP A 450 11.17 22.94 10.53
N VAL A 451 11.22 21.72 10.00
CA VAL A 451 10.20 21.19 9.09
C VAL A 451 9.81 19.77 9.52
N ARG A 452 8.54 19.43 9.36
CA ARG A 452 8.11 18.03 9.56
C ARG A 452 8.82 17.13 8.58
N THR A 453 9.33 16.00 9.05
CA THR A 453 9.92 14.97 8.16
C THR A 453 8.87 14.12 7.47
N GLY A 454 7.67 14.10 8.01
CA GLY A 454 6.59 13.18 7.64
C GLY A 454 6.54 11.92 8.51
N PHE A 455 7.61 11.60 9.23
CA PHE A 455 7.62 10.46 10.15
C PHE A 455 7.00 10.80 11.50
N ALA A 456 6.31 9.83 12.05
CA ALA A 456 5.71 9.87 13.38
C ALA A 456 5.54 8.44 13.89
N PHE A 457 5.41 8.29 15.20
CA PHE A 457 4.98 7.04 15.82
C PHE A 457 4.03 7.36 16.97
N LYS A 458 3.25 6.38 17.40
CA LYS A 458 2.37 6.58 18.56
C LYS A 458 3.15 6.41 19.85
N SER A 459 2.72 7.12 20.87
CA SER A 459 3.23 7.05 22.23
C SER A 459 2.08 7.11 23.22
N TRP A 460 2.39 6.97 24.51
CA TRP A 460 1.42 7.15 25.58
C TRP A 460 1.57 8.54 26.21
N SER A 461 0.47 9.11 26.65
CA SER A 461 0.50 10.23 27.58
C SER A 461 1.13 9.76 28.91
N THR A 462 1.95 10.61 29.52
CA THR A 462 2.65 10.28 30.78
C THR A 462 1.72 10.02 31.97
N ASP A 463 0.46 10.42 31.87
CA ASP A 463 -0.61 10.20 32.85
C ASP A 463 -1.58 9.07 32.45
N ALA A 464 -1.36 8.42 31.32
CA ALA A 464 -2.20 7.30 30.86
C ALA A 464 -2.04 6.02 31.72
N GLY A 465 -1.03 5.94 32.56
CA GLY A 465 -0.72 4.75 33.38
C GLY A 465 -0.12 3.59 32.53
N HIS A 466 0.36 3.89 31.35
CA HIS A 466 1.03 2.98 30.43
C HIS A 466 2.45 3.46 30.13
N GLY A 467 3.35 2.51 29.88
CA GLY A 467 4.71 2.80 29.48
C GLY A 467 5.58 3.44 30.58
N VAL A 468 6.81 3.76 30.20
CA VAL A 468 7.80 4.48 31.01
C VAL A 468 7.97 5.89 30.44
N PRO A 469 7.88 6.97 31.25
CA PRO A 469 8.09 8.33 30.76
C PRO A 469 9.47 8.50 30.13
N SER A 470 9.53 9.10 28.95
CA SER A 470 10.76 9.38 28.21
C SER A 470 11.39 10.67 28.70
N CYS A 471 12.66 10.63 29.12
CA CYS A 471 13.45 11.82 29.40
C CYS A 471 13.84 12.50 28.08
N ARG A 472 13.52 13.79 27.94
CA ARG A 472 14.00 14.62 26.82
C ARG A 472 15.12 15.56 27.30
N PHE A 473 16.20 15.59 26.53
CA PHE A 473 17.34 16.46 26.75
C PHE A 473 17.70 17.24 25.50
N PHE A 474 18.19 18.48 25.71
CA PHE A 474 18.83 19.28 24.68
C PHE A 474 20.28 19.58 25.03
N GLY A 475 21.19 19.39 24.09
CA GLY A 475 22.61 19.70 24.28
C GLY A 475 22.89 21.19 24.33
N LYS A 476 23.53 21.65 25.42
CA LYS A 476 23.83 23.08 25.64
C LYS A 476 24.76 23.64 24.59
N PRO A 477 24.49 24.84 24.06
CA PRO A 477 25.44 25.59 23.24
C PRO A 477 26.81 25.76 23.95
N GLY A 478 27.86 25.37 23.24
CA GLY A 478 29.23 25.44 23.73
C GLY A 478 29.76 24.13 24.33
N PRO A 479 29.30 23.65 25.51
CA PRO A 479 29.75 22.38 26.04
C PRO A 479 28.98 21.15 25.54
N GLY A 480 27.77 21.33 24.95
CA GLY A 480 26.91 20.27 24.48
C GLY A 480 26.84 20.13 22.95
N PRO A 481 26.16 19.09 22.45
CA PRO A 481 26.16 18.71 21.04
C PRO A 481 25.16 19.45 20.15
N TYR A 482 24.37 20.37 20.65
CA TYR A 482 23.28 21.04 19.90
C TYR A 482 22.24 20.08 19.31
N ALA A 483 21.92 19.01 20.02
CA ALA A 483 21.04 17.96 19.56
C ALA A 483 20.05 17.56 20.64
N HIS A 484 18.92 16.98 20.25
CA HIS A 484 17.98 16.35 21.18
C HIS A 484 18.33 14.88 21.42
N PHE A 485 18.02 14.43 22.63
CA PHE A 485 18.21 13.05 23.04
C PHE A 485 17.02 12.58 23.87
N TYR A 486 16.52 11.37 23.61
CA TYR A 486 15.37 10.78 24.28
C TYR A 486 15.71 9.40 24.80
N THR A 487 15.27 9.10 26.03
CA THR A 487 15.44 7.77 26.61
C THR A 487 14.40 7.46 27.68
N ILE A 488 14.00 6.19 27.76
CA ILE A 488 13.19 5.64 28.87
C ILE A 488 14.03 4.81 29.85
N ASP A 489 15.32 4.57 29.54
CA ASP A 489 16.22 3.90 30.46
C ASP A 489 16.58 4.84 31.61
N ALA A 490 16.26 4.42 32.85
CA ALA A 490 16.45 5.25 34.04
C ALA A 490 17.93 5.56 34.32
N ASN A 491 18.85 4.63 34.01
CA ASN A 491 20.29 4.83 34.21
C ASN A 491 20.84 5.81 33.20
N GLU A 492 20.44 5.66 31.91
CA GLU A 492 20.82 6.58 30.84
C GLU A 492 20.25 7.99 31.11
N CYS A 493 18.99 8.10 31.52
CA CYS A 493 18.37 9.37 31.92
C CYS A 493 19.16 10.04 33.07
N ALA A 494 19.48 9.31 34.13
CA ALA A 494 20.26 9.84 35.26
C ALA A 494 21.67 10.26 34.85
N PHE A 495 22.33 9.48 33.98
CA PHE A 495 23.67 9.78 33.46
C PHE A 495 23.71 11.07 32.65
N VAL A 496 22.75 11.21 31.71
CA VAL A 496 22.67 12.39 30.82
C VAL A 496 22.28 13.62 31.65
N ALA A 497 21.35 13.49 32.59
CA ALA A 497 20.95 14.57 33.49
C ALA A 497 22.11 15.11 34.36
N ALA A 498 23.04 14.23 34.75
CA ALA A 498 24.25 14.61 35.52
C ALA A 498 25.35 15.23 34.62
N SER A 499 25.24 15.10 33.30
CA SER A 499 26.24 15.56 32.34
C SER A 499 26.13 17.06 32.08
N ALA A 500 27.23 17.81 32.27
CA ALA A 500 27.23 19.29 32.22
C ALA A 500 26.84 19.85 30.83
N GLY A 501 26.94 19.05 29.78
CA GLY A 501 26.62 19.42 28.38
C GLY A 501 25.14 19.35 28.02
N TRP A 502 24.24 18.90 28.91
CA TRP A 502 22.84 18.67 28.61
C TRP A 502 21.89 19.48 29.50
N ILE A 503 20.73 19.82 28.96
CA ILE A 503 19.60 20.43 29.67
C ILE A 503 18.48 19.40 29.68
N PHE A 504 17.96 19.05 30.85
CA PHE A 504 16.73 18.26 30.94
C PHE A 504 15.53 19.16 30.63
N GLU A 505 14.72 18.77 29.62
CA GLU A 505 13.57 19.54 29.15
C GLU A 505 12.23 18.98 29.64
N GLY A 506 12.24 17.79 30.26
CA GLY A 506 11.04 17.18 30.84
C GLY A 506 10.74 15.79 30.27
N LEU A 507 9.48 15.38 30.40
CA LEU A 507 8.97 14.06 30.07
C LEU A 507 7.84 14.21 29.00
N PRO A 508 8.16 14.30 27.70
CA PRO A 508 7.19 14.67 26.68
C PRO A 508 6.14 13.58 26.37
N PHE A 509 6.47 12.33 26.56
CA PHE A 509 5.62 11.15 26.31
C PHE A 509 6.13 9.95 27.10
N ALA A 510 5.37 8.83 27.08
CA ALA A 510 5.81 7.56 27.63
C ALA A 510 5.77 6.46 26.57
N GLU A 511 6.63 5.43 26.73
CA GLU A 511 6.76 4.29 25.82
C GLU A 511 6.92 2.98 26.60
N ASP A 512 6.50 1.86 26.00
CA ASP A 512 6.79 0.56 26.56
C ASP A 512 8.27 0.21 26.32
N ALA A 513 8.88 -0.43 27.31
CA ALA A 513 10.30 -0.78 27.24
C ALA A 513 10.50 -2.09 26.46
N PRO A 514 11.53 -2.15 25.57
CA PRO A 514 11.90 -3.41 24.94
C PRO A 514 12.43 -4.42 25.96
N ALA A 515 12.09 -5.69 25.78
CA ALA A 515 12.63 -6.79 26.56
C ALA A 515 13.73 -7.49 25.76
N GLU A 516 14.96 -7.53 26.30
CA GLU A 516 16.12 -8.10 25.60
C GLU A 516 16.36 -7.52 24.20
N GLY A 517 15.96 -6.25 23.97
CA GLY A 517 16.16 -5.55 22.69
C GLY A 517 15.06 -5.79 21.65
N ASP A 518 13.96 -6.47 21.98
CA ASP A 518 12.80 -6.67 21.13
C ASP A 518 11.51 -6.22 21.82
N CYS A 519 10.49 -5.88 21.03
CA CYS A 519 9.18 -5.51 21.50
C CYS A 519 8.24 -6.73 21.62
N SER A 520 7.24 -6.62 22.51
CA SER A 520 6.16 -7.60 22.55
C SER A 520 5.43 -7.66 21.19
N VAL A 521 4.73 -8.78 20.95
CA VAL A 521 4.10 -9.08 19.66
C VAL A 521 2.98 -8.10 19.25
N ASP A 522 2.55 -7.26 20.17
CA ASP A 522 1.49 -6.25 20.01
C ASP A 522 2.03 -4.80 19.95
N ARG A 523 3.35 -4.65 19.80
CA ARG A 523 4.04 -3.35 19.75
C ARG A 523 4.94 -3.23 18.52
N ILE A 524 5.17 -1.99 18.09
CA ILE A 524 6.03 -1.63 16.96
C ILE A 524 7.38 -1.13 17.49
N PRO A 525 8.51 -1.73 17.10
CA PRO A 525 9.84 -1.26 17.51
C PRO A 525 10.13 0.15 17.00
N VAL A 526 10.68 0.99 17.87
CA VAL A 526 11.28 2.29 17.51
C VAL A 526 12.78 2.17 17.69
N VAL A 527 13.49 2.24 16.58
CA VAL A 527 14.95 2.10 16.51
C VAL A 527 15.60 3.46 16.71
N ARG A 528 16.62 3.54 17.59
CA ARG A 528 17.46 4.72 17.73
C ARG A 528 18.69 4.62 16.83
N LEU A 529 18.95 5.69 16.10
CA LEU A 529 20.10 5.86 15.22
C LEU A 529 20.97 7.00 15.72
N TYR A 530 22.28 6.80 15.68
CA TYR A 530 23.30 7.80 16.02
C TYR A 530 24.10 8.16 14.76
N ASN A 531 24.28 9.45 14.50
CA ASN A 531 24.93 9.92 13.28
C ASN A 531 26.46 9.73 13.24
N ASN A 532 27.04 9.01 14.19
CA ASN A 532 28.47 8.71 14.28
C ASN A 532 29.37 9.96 14.16
N PHE A 533 28.93 11.08 14.72
CA PHE A 533 29.65 12.36 14.68
C PHE A 533 29.93 12.91 13.27
N MET A 534 29.13 12.50 12.28
CA MET A 534 29.26 13.02 10.90
C MET A 534 28.99 14.53 10.88
N GLY A 535 29.81 15.26 10.12
CA GLY A 535 29.72 16.73 10.06
C GLY A 535 30.17 17.45 11.34
N GLY A 536 30.75 16.73 12.32
CA GLY A 536 31.24 17.31 13.56
C GLY A 536 30.15 17.65 14.58
N GLN A 537 28.94 17.17 14.36
CA GLN A 537 27.77 17.34 15.25
C GLN A 537 27.25 15.97 15.70
N VAL A 538 26.68 15.90 16.89
CA VAL A 538 25.95 14.72 17.38
C VAL A 538 24.48 14.87 17.02
N ALA A 539 23.88 13.82 16.50
CA ALA A 539 22.43 13.76 16.30
C ALA A 539 21.93 12.33 16.52
N HIS A 540 20.71 12.21 17.04
CA HIS A 540 20.00 10.95 17.14
C HIS A 540 18.68 11.04 16.35
N ARG A 541 18.26 9.91 15.78
CA ARG A 541 16.97 9.80 15.10
C ARG A 541 16.24 8.55 15.58
N TYR A 542 14.90 8.58 15.63
CA TYR A 542 14.06 7.54 16.21
C TYR A 542 13.01 7.15 15.16
N LEU A 543 13.05 5.92 14.66
CA LEU A 543 12.28 5.49 13.52
C LEU A 543 11.62 4.13 13.74
N THR A 544 10.42 3.98 13.17
CA THR A 544 9.73 2.70 13.00
C THR A 544 9.92 2.13 11.60
N SER A 545 10.30 2.95 10.61
CA SER A 545 10.48 2.55 9.21
C SER A 545 11.76 1.76 9.00
N HIS A 546 11.65 0.54 8.50
CA HIS A 546 12.78 -0.33 8.20
C HIS A 546 13.62 0.21 7.05
N SER A 547 12.98 0.74 6.02
CA SER A 547 13.68 1.27 4.84
C SER A 547 14.49 2.53 5.17
N GLU A 548 13.95 3.43 6.00
CA GLU A 548 14.68 4.61 6.48
C GLU A 548 15.85 4.23 7.37
N VAL A 549 15.64 3.29 8.32
CA VAL A 549 16.73 2.77 9.16
C VAL A 549 17.85 2.21 8.29
N ALA A 550 17.53 1.37 7.31
CA ALA A 550 18.50 0.79 6.39
C ALA A 550 19.23 1.88 5.57
N GLY A 551 18.49 2.86 5.04
CA GLY A 551 19.04 3.99 4.29
C GLY A 551 20.05 4.80 5.11
N MET A 552 19.72 5.11 6.37
CA MET A 552 20.60 5.84 7.28
C MET A 552 21.84 5.04 7.67
N VAL A 553 21.71 3.74 7.94
CA VAL A 553 22.86 2.85 8.21
C VAL A 553 23.80 2.80 7.00
N ASN A 554 23.26 2.70 5.78
CA ASN A 554 24.05 2.75 4.55
C ASN A 554 24.74 4.11 4.36
N ALA A 555 24.16 5.19 4.87
CA ALA A 555 24.77 6.52 4.88
C ALA A 555 25.79 6.73 6.02
N GLY A 556 26.06 5.71 6.86
CA GLY A 556 27.09 5.73 7.90
C GLY A 556 26.59 5.99 9.32
N TRP A 557 25.28 6.03 9.56
CA TRP A 557 24.72 6.08 10.91
C TRP A 557 24.89 4.74 11.63
N VAL A 558 24.98 4.80 12.93
CA VAL A 558 25.06 3.62 13.82
C VAL A 558 23.64 3.27 14.28
N ASN A 559 23.23 2.04 14.06
CA ASN A 559 22.01 1.51 14.66
C ASN A 559 22.27 1.11 16.12
N GLU A 560 21.65 1.80 17.07
CA GLU A 560 21.76 1.55 18.51
C GLU A 560 20.71 0.54 19.02
N GLY A 561 19.85 0.03 18.12
CA GLY A 561 18.83 -0.96 18.44
C GLY A 561 17.48 -0.35 18.80
N THR A 562 16.55 -1.22 19.16
CA THR A 562 15.21 -0.84 19.61
C THR A 562 15.26 -0.22 21.00
N VAL A 563 14.79 1.01 21.14
CA VAL A 563 14.81 1.77 22.40
C VAL A 563 13.42 2.03 22.97
N PHE A 564 12.38 2.01 22.11
CA PHE A 564 10.98 2.15 22.51
C PHE A 564 10.12 1.08 21.81
N CYS A 565 8.95 0.80 22.37
CA CYS A 565 7.95 -0.09 21.81
C CYS A 565 6.62 0.67 21.69
N SER A 566 6.36 1.21 20.52
CA SER A 566 5.20 2.05 20.21
C SER A 566 3.89 1.24 20.16
N PRO A 567 2.74 1.76 20.62
CA PRO A 567 1.44 1.19 20.32
C PRO A 567 1.14 1.26 18.80
N PRO A 568 0.34 0.32 18.24
CA PRO A 568 0.06 0.23 16.82
C PRO A 568 -0.97 1.24 16.32
#